data_25586f7bbb74fcd9c695eb1fb20453b2
#
_entry.id   25586f7bbb74fcd9c695eb1fb20453b2
#
_cell.length_a   1.000
_cell.length_b   1.000
_cell.length_c   1.000
_cell.angle_alpha   90.00
_cell.angle_beta   90.00
_cell.angle_gamma   90.00
#
_symmetry.space_group_name_H-M   'P 1'
#
loop_
_entity.id
_entity.type
_entity.pdbx_description
1 polymer ?
#
loop_
_entity_poly.entity_id
_entity_poly.type
_entity_poly.pdbx_seq_one_letter_code
_entity_poly.pdbx_strand_id
1 'polypeptide(L)'
;RVLFRSVFVNNIDDETLQKYLQRYHVYCCVLTQSLNKPADCSIIDQAIYFRGEHIIDLKDIKIVGDHNVQNIMIVTTICLVAGVSPRVIKDVVSHFKGVEHRIEFVREYNGVRVYNDSKATNTDASIIALKAFKQPVILLMGGFDKGLDLQEMSTYNSCIKKLVTFGAAGKRFKEDMHHQDAYYEKTLKDAVNKAFEISEPGDIILLSPSTSSFDEFKGY
;
A
#
# COMPACT_ATOMS: atom_id res chain seq x y z
N ARG A 1 -20.14 2.65 -38.56
CA ARG A 1 -19.55 1.72 -37.59
C ARG A 1 -18.72 2.56 -36.62
N VAL A 2 -19.25 2.84 -35.45
CA VAL A 2 -18.45 3.48 -34.39
C VAL A 2 -17.48 2.42 -33.90
N LEU A 3 -16.20 2.56 -34.26
CA LEU A 3 -15.14 1.78 -33.67
C LEU A 3 -14.98 2.27 -32.23
N PHE A 4 -15.51 1.51 -31.27
CA PHE A 4 -15.21 1.74 -29.85
C PHE A 4 -13.70 1.53 -29.65
N ARG A 5 -12.98 2.64 -29.44
CA ARG A 5 -11.53 2.63 -29.14
C ARG A 5 -11.27 2.53 -27.64
N SER A 6 -12.23 2.01 -26.90
CA SER A 6 -12.11 1.85 -25.46
C SER A 6 -11.46 0.51 -25.13
N VAL A 7 -10.57 0.54 -24.15
CA VAL A 7 -9.94 -0.65 -23.57
C VAL A 7 -10.31 -0.71 -22.09
N PHE A 8 -10.73 -1.88 -21.65
CA PHE A 8 -10.99 -2.17 -20.25
C PHE A 8 -9.88 -3.11 -19.73
N VAL A 9 -9.17 -2.68 -18.68
CA VAL A 9 -8.18 -3.52 -18.00
C VAL A 9 -8.84 -4.20 -16.82
N ASN A 10 -8.97 -5.52 -16.92
CA ASN A 10 -9.65 -6.37 -15.94
C ASN A 10 -8.63 -7.04 -15.00
N ASN A 11 -8.69 -6.73 -13.71
CA ASN A 11 -7.99 -7.50 -12.69
C ASN A 11 -8.77 -8.78 -12.38
N ILE A 12 -8.30 -9.92 -12.87
CA ILE A 12 -8.97 -11.21 -12.68
C ILE A 12 -8.75 -11.82 -11.28
N ASP A 13 -7.95 -11.18 -10.44
CA ASP A 13 -7.79 -11.54 -9.03
C ASP A 13 -8.85 -10.87 -8.14
N ASP A 14 -9.56 -9.83 -8.64
CA ASP A 14 -10.63 -9.14 -7.91
C ASP A 14 -11.95 -9.90 -8.06
N GLU A 15 -12.30 -10.68 -7.04
CA GLU A 15 -13.53 -11.48 -7.02
C GLU A 15 -14.81 -10.63 -7.14
N THR A 16 -14.80 -9.42 -6.56
CA THR A 16 -15.95 -8.51 -6.63
C THR A 16 -16.16 -8.06 -8.07
N LEU A 17 -15.09 -7.60 -8.72
CA LEU A 17 -15.14 -7.23 -10.13
C LEU A 17 -15.58 -8.40 -11.01
N GLN A 18 -15.06 -9.62 -10.78
CA GLN A 18 -15.46 -10.80 -11.56
C GLN A 18 -16.97 -11.12 -11.40
N LYS A 19 -17.53 -11.01 -10.20
CA LYS A 19 -18.99 -11.18 -9.96
C LYS A 19 -19.83 -10.17 -10.75
N TYR A 20 -19.38 -8.91 -10.84
CA TYR A 20 -20.05 -7.89 -11.63
C TYR A 20 -19.96 -8.18 -13.13
N LEU A 21 -18.80 -8.57 -13.64
CA LEU A 21 -18.60 -8.88 -15.07
C LEU A 21 -19.40 -10.08 -15.55
N GLN A 22 -19.79 -11.00 -14.67
CA GLN A 22 -20.74 -12.07 -15.00
C GLN A 22 -22.15 -11.55 -15.29
N ARG A 23 -22.52 -10.39 -14.77
CA ARG A 23 -23.87 -9.80 -14.91
C ARG A 23 -23.94 -8.73 -15.99
N TYR A 24 -22.81 -8.10 -16.32
CA TYR A 24 -22.76 -6.95 -17.22
C TYR A 24 -21.79 -7.22 -18.37
N HIS A 25 -22.27 -7.05 -19.61
CA HIS A 25 -21.42 -7.15 -20.79
C HIS A 25 -20.59 -5.89 -20.99
N VAL A 26 -19.27 -6.07 -21.18
CA VAL A 26 -18.35 -4.98 -21.52
C VAL A 26 -18.17 -4.97 -23.05
N TYR A 27 -18.60 -3.88 -23.69
CA TYR A 27 -18.56 -3.72 -25.16
C TYR A 27 -17.29 -3.01 -25.63
N CYS A 28 -16.11 -3.51 -25.22
CA CYS A 28 -14.81 -2.98 -25.64
C CYS A 28 -13.76 -4.08 -25.68
N CYS A 29 -12.54 -3.74 -26.07
CA CYS A 29 -11.42 -4.65 -25.90
C CYS A 29 -11.12 -4.84 -24.42
N VAL A 30 -11.15 -6.08 -23.94
CA VAL A 30 -10.81 -6.42 -22.56
C VAL A 30 -9.41 -6.99 -22.54
N LEU A 31 -8.53 -6.39 -21.72
CA LEU A 31 -7.21 -6.90 -21.39
C LEU A 31 -7.20 -7.34 -19.94
N THR A 32 -6.59 -8.46 -19.67
CA THR A 32 -6.57 -9.07 -18.33
C THR A 32 -5.24 -8.82 -17.63
N GLN A 33 -5.30 -8.71 -16.29
CA GLN A 33 -4.10 -8.73 -15.46
C GLN A 33 -4.28 -9.63 -14.24
N SER A 34 -3.19 -10.23 -13.78
CA SER A 34 -3.17 -11.02 -12.55
C SER A 34 -1.77 -11.12 -11.97
N LEU A 35 -1.69 -11.12 -10.63
CA LEU A 35 -0.46 -11.45 -9.90
C LEU A 35 -0.16 -12.96 -9.93
N ASN A 36 -1.21 -13.80 -10.01
CA ASN A 36 -1.12 -15.23 -9.69
C ASN A 36 -1.57 -16.17 -10.81
N LYS A 37 -2.21 -15.63 -11.86
CA LYS A 37 -2.82 -16.41 -12.94
C LYS A 37 -2.29 -15.96 -14.31
N PRO A 38 -2.32 -16.81 -15.33
CA PRO A 38 -2.04 -16.38 -16.71
C PRO A 38 -3.03 -15.28 -17.13
N ALA A 39 -2.48 -14.19 -17.68
CA ALA A 39 -3.24 -13.02 -18.13
C ALA A 39 -2.46 -12.29 -19.23
N ASP A 40 -3.07 -11.28 -19.90
CA ASP A 40 -2.33 -10.43 -20.86
C ASP A 40 -1.14 -9.74 -20.17
N CYS A 41 -1.34 -9.24 -18.93
CA CYS A 41 -0.27 -8.73 -18.08
C CYS A 41 -0.18 -9.62 -16.82
N SER A 42 0.94 -10.32 -16.65
CA SER A 42 1.12 -11.29 -15.57
C SER A 42 2.53 -11.26 -15.01
N ILE A 43 2.71 -11.88 -13.84
CA ILE A 43 4.02 -12.08 -13.23
C ILE A 43 4.51 -13.49 -13.59
N ILE A 44 5.71 -13.57 -14.16
CA ILE A 44 6.42 -14.80 -14.47
C ILE A 44 7.85 -14.62 -13.95
N ASP A 45 8.35 -15.60 -13.18
CA ASP A 45 9.74 -15.62 -12.66
C ASP A 45 10.19 -14.28 -12.04
N GLN A 46 9.34 -13.70 -11.17
CA GLN A 46 9.60 -12.42 -10.48
C GLN A 46 9.76 -11.22 -11.43
N ALA A 47 9.10 -11.23 -12.59
CA ALA A 47 9.09 -10.13 -13.53
C ALA A 47 7.68 -9.92 -14.11
N ILE A 48 7.37 -8.68 -14.49
CA ILE A 48 6.13 -8.32 -15.19
C ILE A 48 6.31 -8.60 -16.68
N TYR A 49 5.39 -9.35 -17.23
CA TYR A 49 5.28 -9.63 -18.66
C TYR A 49 3.95 -9.11 -19.21
N PHE A 50 3.98 -8.61 -20.45
CA PHE A 50 2.78 -8.30 -21.21
C PHE A 50 2.77 -9.12 -22.50
N ARG A 51 1.80 -10.06 -22.64
CA ARG A 51 1.66 -10.94 -23.82
C ARG A 51 2.96 -11.66 -24.21
N GLY A 52 3.72 -12.10 -23.21
CA GLY A 52 4.99 -12.81 -23.38
C GLY A 52 6.21 -11.91 -23.57
N GLU A 53 6.04 -10.59 -23.67
CA GLU A 53 7.16 -9.65 -23.70
C GLU A 53 7.54 -9.25 -22.26
N HIS A 54 8.84 -9.37 -21.92
CA HIS A 54 9.39 -8.95 -20.63
C HIS A 54 9.37 -7.42 -20.51
N ILE A 55 8.83 -6.90 -19.42
CA ILE A 55 8.73 -5.47 -19.15
C ILE A 55 9.75 -5.03 -18.09
N ILE A 56 9.66 -5.59 -16.86
CA ILE A 56 10.51 -5.18 -15.73
C ILE A 56 10.56 -6.29 -14.67
N ASP A 57 11.72 -6.47 -14.06
CA ASP A 57 11.87 -7.34 -12.89
C ASP A 57 11.29 -6.68 -11.63
N LEU A 58 10.64 -7.44 -10.75
CA LEU A 58 10.06 -6.91 -9.51
C LEU A 58 11.12 -6.29 -8.58
N LYS A 59 12.38 -6.78 -8.61
CA LYS A 59 13.49 -6.22 -7.84
C LYS A 59 13.87 -4.78 -8.23
N ASP A 60 13.54 -4.38 -9.47
CA ASP A 60 13.83 -3.03 -9.99
C ASP A 60 12.73 -2.02 -9.62
N ILE A 61 11.60 -2.50 -9.07
CA ILE A 61 10.49 -1.68 -8.59
C ILE A 61 10.80 -1.21 -7.17
N LYS A 62 10.79 0.11 -6.94
CA LYS A 62 11.18 0.72 -5.66
C LYS A 62 10.03 0.84 -4.66
N ILE A 63 8.79 0.89 -5.15
CA ILE A 63 7.61 0.98 -4.29
C ILE A 63 7.21 -0.40 -3.77
N VAL A 64 6.80 -0.45 -2.50
CA VAL A 64 6.51 -1.70 -1.81
C VAL A 64 5.02 -2.09 -1.89
N GLY A 65 4.75 -3.39 -1.85
CA GLY A 65 3.42 -3.98 -1.73
C GLY A 65 2.81 -4.44 -3.05
N ASP A 66 2.11 -5.56 -2.99
CA ASP A 66 1.48 -6.21 -4.15
C ASP A 66 0.45 -5.32 -4.84
N HIS A 67 -0.28 -4.48 -4.06
CA HIS A 67 -1.20 -3.50 -4.62
C HIS A 67 -0.50 -2.47 -5.53
N ASN A 68 0.75 -2.10 -5.23
CA ASN A 68 1.54 -1.22 -6.08
C ASN A 68 2.03 -1.94 -7.33
N VAL A 69 2.38 -3.22 -7.23
CA VAL A 69 2.70 -4.05 -8.40
C VAL A 69 1.48 -4.15 -9.32
N GLN A 70 0.27 -4.38 -8.77
CA GLN A 70 -0.98 -4.37 -9.55
C GLN A 70 -1.21 -3.02 -10.25
N ASN A 71 -1.00 -1.90 -9.56
CA ASN A 71 -1.12 -0.57 -10.16
C ASN A 71 -0.13 -0.38 -11.32
N ILE A 72 1.13 -0.81 -11.16
CA ILE A 72 2.14 -0.77 -12.22
C ILE A 72 1.69 -1.62 -13.41
N MET A 73 1.15 -2.82 -13.18
CA MET A 73 0.66 -3.68 -14.26
C MET A 73 -0.50 -3.04 -15.03
N ILE A 74 -1.44 -2.38 -14.34
CA ILE A 74 -2.54 -1.63 -14.98
C ILE A 74 -1.97 -0.50 -15.84
N VAL A 75 -1.10 0.34 -15.27
CA VAL A 75 -0.48 1.47 -15.98
C VAL A 75 0.35 0.98 -17.16
N THR A 76 1.14 -0.08 -16.98
CA THR A 76 1.91 -0.73 -18.05
C THR A 76 1.00 -1.13 -19.21
N THR A 77 -0.09 -1.82 -18.93
CA THR A 77 -1.07 -2.27 -19.93
C THR A 77 -1.65 -1.07 -20.69
N ILE A 78 -2.08 -0.03 -19.98
CA ILE A 78 -2.64 1.18 -20.58
C ILE A 78 -1.59 1.89 -21.46
N CYS A 79 -0.36 2.05 -20.97
CA CYS A 79 0.73 2.70 -21.70
C CYS A 79 1.10 1.94 -22.99
N LEU A 80 1.20 0.60 -22.93
CA LEU A 80 1.48 -0.22 -24.11
C LEU A 80 0.38 -0.10 -25.16
N VAL A 81 -0.88 -0.11 -24.75
CA VAL A 81 -2.02 0.11 -25.66
C VAL A 81 -1.98 1.52 -26.28
N ALA A 82 -1.52 2.51 -25.54
CA ALA A 82 -1.32 3.87 -26.03
C ALA A 82 -0.08 4.04 -26.93
N GLY A 83 0.71 2.98 -27.14
CA GLY A 83 1.89 2.99 -28.01
C GLY A 83 3.19 3.42 -27.33
N VAL A 84 3.22 3.48 -26.00
CA VAL A 84 4.46 3.73 -25.24
C VAL A 84 5.34 2.48 -25.31
N SER A 85 6.63 2.65 -25.63
CA SER A 85 7.53 1.50 -25.71
C SER A 85 7.85 0.88 -24.36
N PRO A 86 8.07 -0.45 -24.27
CA PRO A 86 8.47 -1.14 -23.04
C PRO A 86 9.69 -0.53 -22.35
N ARG A 87 10.65 -0.05 -23.15
CA ARG A 87 11.86 0.60 -22.63
C ARG A 87 11.54 1.86 -21.81
N VAL A 88 10.63 2.70 -22.29
CA VAL A 88 10.21 3.92 -21.59
C VAL A 88 9.47 3.57 -20.31
N ILE A 89 8.58 2.57 -20.36
CA ILE A 89 7.84 2.09 -19.18
C ILE A 89 8.83 1.58 -18.12
N LYS A 90 9.78 0.73 -18.51
CA LYS A 90 10.82 0.22 -17.61
C LYS A 90 11.61 1.35 -16.96
N ASP A 91 12.05 2.34 -17.76
CA ASP A 91 12.82 3.47 -17.25
C ASP A 91 12.04 4.27 -16.20
N VAL A 92 10.80 4.64 -16.51
CA VAL A 92 9.95 5.39 -15.58
C VAL A 92 9.67 4.59 -14.30
N VAL A 93 9.25 3.33 -14.42
CA VAL A 93 8.88 2.50 -13.26
C VAL A 93 10.08 2.24 -12.35
N SER A 94 11.27 2.00 -12.91
CA SER A 94 12.50 1.76 -12.12
C SER A 94 12.97 2.99 -11.34
N HIS A 95 12.61 4.20 -11.77
CA HIS A 95 12.94 5.46 -11.09
C HIS A 95 11.81 5.99 -10.20
N PHE A 96 10.60 5.47 -10.35
CA PHE A 96 9.44 5.93 -9.58
C PHE A 96 9.57 5.52 -8.11
N LYS A 97 9.62 6.51 -7.22
CA LYS A 97 9.80 6.33 -5.77
C LYS A 97 8.49 6.27 -4.99
N GLY A 98 7.36 6.35 -5.67
CA GLY A 98 6.05 6.43 -5.04
C GLY A 98 5.48 7.86 -4.99
N VAL A 99 4.31 7.96 -4.38
CA VAL A 99 3.64 9.24 -4.11
C VAL A 99 3.97 9.63 -2.68
N GLU A 100 4.32 10.90 -2.46
CA GLU A 100 4.57 11.44 -1.11
C GLU A 100 3.43 11.07 -0.14
N HIS A 101 3.81 10.70 1.06
CA HIS A 101 2.89 10.34 2.16
C HIS A 101 2.07 9.05 1.95
N ARG A 102 2.41 8.21 0.95
CA ARG A 102 1.77 6.90 0.72
C ARG A 102 2.82 5.79 0.70
N ILE A 103 3.00 5.12 1.84
CA ILE A 103 4.03 4.11 2.10
C ILE A 103 5.40 4.59 1.57
N GLU A 104 5.64 5.88 1.73
CA GLU A 104 6.82 6.57 1.25
C GLU A 104 8.03 6.16 2.09
N PHE A 105 9.09 5.65 1.45
CA PHE A 105 10.36 5.45 2.13
C PHE A 105 11.00 6.80 2.46
N VAL A 106 11.13 7.11 3.74
CA VAL A 106 11.71 8.37 4.21
C VAL A 106 13.22 8.27 4.29
N ARG A 107 13.71 7.29 5.05
CA ARG A 107 15.14 7.02 5.22
C ARG A 107 15.39 5.75 6.01
N GLU A 108 16.66 5.33 6.03
CA GLU A 108 17.19 4.37 6.98
C GLU A 108 18.08 5.09 7.99
N TYR A 109 17.94 4.76 9.26
CA TYR A 109 18.76 5.29 10.35
C TYR A 109 19.11 4.17 11.33
N ASN A 110 20.40 3.93 11.58
CA ASN A 110 20.89 2.84 12.44
C ASN A 110 20.33 1.46 12.08
N GLY A 111 20.17 1.18 10.78
CA GLY A 111 19.59 -0.08 10.29
C GLY A 111 18.08 -0.19 10.43
N VAL A 112 17.38 0.88 10.87
CA VAL A 112 15.92 0.95 10.96
C VAL A 112 15.38 1.73 9.77
N ARG A 113 14.47 1.13 9.01
CA ARG A 113 13.82 1.76 7.85
C ARG A 113 12.53 2.46 8.27
N VAL A 114 12.36 3.69 7.85
CA VAL A 114 11.21 4.53 8.20
C VAL A 114 10.34 4.79 6.97
N TYR A 115 9.04 4.54 7.11
CA TYR A 115 8.04 4.78 6.07
C TYR A 115 6.95 5.71 6.56
N ASN A 116 6.54 6.63 5.68
CA ASN A 116 5.48 7.59 5.89
C ASN A 116 4.25 7.23 5.04
N ASP A 117 3.18 6.89 5.72
CA ASP A 117 1.87 6.61 5.11
C ASP A 117 0.79 7.50 5.75
N SER A 118 1.13 8.77 5.98
CA SER A 118 0.22 9.72 6.63
C SER A 118 -1.08 9.98 5.84
N LYS A 119 -1.16 9.57 4.58
CA LYS A 119 -2.40 9.53 3.78
C LYS A 119 -3.38 8.43 4.20
N ALA A 120 -2.99 7.47 5.00
CA ALA A 120 -3.88 6.45 5.55
C ALA A 120 -4.76 7.06 6.66
N THR A 121 -5.87 7.68 6.27
CA THR A 121 -6.82 8.35 7.18
C THR A 121 -8.04 7.50 7.53
N ASN A 122 -7.99 6.22 7.25
CA ASN A 122 -8.96 5.18 7.63
C ASN A 122 -8.25 3.84 7.87
N THR A 123 -8.95 2.90 8.47
CA THR A 123 -8.43 1.56 8.83
C THR A 123 -8.07 0.72 7.61
N ASP A 124 -8.86 0.77 6.53
CA ASP A 124 -8.60 0.00 5.29
C ASP A 124 -7.25 0.35 4.68
N ALA A 125 -6.93 1.66 4.62
CA ALA A 125 -5.65 2.13 4.10
C ALA A 125 -4.48 1.61 4.95
N SER A 126 -4.60 1.65 6.28
CA SER A 126 -3.56 1.15 7.18
C SER A 126 -3.40 -0.37 7.12
N ILE A 127 -4.49 -1.12 6.91
CA ILE A 127 -4.43 -2.57 6.65
C ILE A 127 -3.67 -2.86 5.36
N ILE A 128 -3.92 -2.10 4.30
CA ILE A 128 -3.17 -2.22 3.04
C ILE A 128 -1.69 -1.91 3.27
N ALA A 129 -1.38 -0.89 4.05
CA ALA A 129 0.00 -0.54 4.37
C ALA A 129 0.71 -1.65 5.17
N LEU A 130 0.05 -2.26 6.16
CA LEU A 130 0.60 -3.40 6.90
C LEU A 130 0.89 -4.60 5.99
N LYS A 131 -0.03 -4.92 5.08
CA LYS A 131 0.14 -6.01 4.10
C LYS A 131 1.26 -5.78 3.09
N ALA A 132 1.72 -4.53 2.93
CA ALA A 132 2.80 -4.21 2.01
C ALA A 132 4.17 -4.76 2.46
N PHE A 133 4.32 -5.05 3.76
CA PHE A 133 5.58 -5.54 4.33
C PHE A 133 5.56 -7.05 4.57
N LYS A 134 6.70 -7.70 4.28
CA LYS A 134 6.87 -9.15 4.49
C LYS A 134 7.27 -9.51 5.92
N GLN A 135 7.53 -8.51 6.76
CA GLN A 135 7.88 -8.68 8.17
C GLN A 135 7.01 -7.78 9.03
N PRO A 136 6.79 -8.12 10.32
CA PRO A 136 6.05 -7.25 11.24
C PRO A 136 6.74 -5.90 11.40
N VAL A 137 5.94 -4.83 11.53
CA VAL A 137 6.40 -3.45 11.64
C VAL A 137 6.17 -2.87 13.02
N ILE A 138 6.91 -1.83 13.40
CA ILE A 138 6.56 -0.93 14.50
C ILE A 138 5.57 0.07 13.92
N LEU A 139 4.28 -0.08 14.28
CA LEU A 139 3.20 0.76 13.77
C LEU A 139 2.99 1.98 14.64
N LEU A 140 2.98 3.18 14.04
CA LEU A 140 2.51 4.41 14.65
C LEU A 140 1.11 4.71 14.12
N MET A 141 0.09 4.70 15.00
CA MET A 141 -1.29 5.03 14.63
C MET A 141 -1.94 5.95 15.66
N GLY A 142 -2.79 6.85 15.20
CA GLY A 142 -3.44 7.82 16.08
C GLY A 142 -3.72 9.14 15.40
N GLY A 143 -4.17 10.11 16.19
CA GLY A 143 -4.60 11.43 15.74
C GLY A 143 -5.99 11.76 16.27
N PHE A 144 -6.81 12.45 15.47
CA PHE A 144 -8.16 12.86 15.85
C PHE A 144 -9.09 11.65 16.01
N ASP A 145 -9.89 11.62 17.11
CA ASP A 145 -10.81 10.52 17.35
C ASP A 145 -12.12 10.70 16.59
N LYS A 146 -12.30 9.86 15.57
CA LYS A 146 -13.52 9.77 14.75
C LYS A 146 -14.51 8.68 15.22
N GLY A 147 -14.20 7.98 16.32
CA GLY A 147 -14.99 6.82 16.75
C GLY A 147 -14.86 5.61 15.81
N LEU A 148 -13.70 5.43 15.16
CA LEU A 148 -13.49 4.31 14.23
C LEU A 148 -13.57 2.98 14.96
N ASP A 149 -14.21 2.00 14.33
CA ASP A 149 -14.14 0.59 14.73
C ASP A 149 -12.81 0.00 14.31
N LEU A 150 -12.07 -0.60 15.26
CA LEU A 150 -10.77 -1.22 15.03
C LEU A 150 -10.82 -2.76 15.03
N GLN A 151 -12.01 -3.36 15.09
CA GLN A 151 -12.16 -4.81 15.17
C GLN A 151 -11.49 -5.52 14.01
N GLU A 152 -11.69 -5.05 12.77
CA GLU A 152 -11.02 -5.62 11.60
C GLU A 152 -9.51 -5.37 11.66
N MET A 153 -9.08 -4.15 11.99
CA MET A 153 -7.66 -3.79 12.11
C MET A 153 -6.92 -4.67 13.11
N SER A 154 -7.54 -5.00 14.25
CA SER A 154 -6.95 -5.84 15.30
C SER A 154 -6.65 -7.27 14.83
N THR A 155 -7.33 -7.77 13.80
CA THR A 155 -7.03 -9.08 13.21
C THR A 155 -5.67 -9.13 12.53
N TYR A 156 -5.06 -7.97 12.24
CA TYR A 156 -3.73 -7.83 11.65
C TYR A 156 -2.61 -7.62 12.68
N ASN A 157 -2.84 -7.86 13.96
CA ASN A 157 -1.83 -7.73 15.01
C ASN A 157 -0.58 -8.58 14.75
N SER A 158 -0.68 -9.68 14.03
CA SER A 158 0.49 -10.48 13.61
C SER A 158 1.43 -9.76 12.64
N CYS A 159 0.95 -8.71 11.96
CA CYS A 159 1.76 -7.84 11.11
C CYS A 159 2.42 -6.69 11.89
N ILE A 160 2.15 -6.58 13.19
CA ILE A 160 2.64 -5.50 14.06
C ILE A 160 3.61 -6.12 15.07
N LYS A 161 4.89 -5.72 15.05
CA LYS A 161 5.88 -6.11 16.05
C LYS A 161 5.66 -5.36 17.36
N LYS A 162 5.44 -4.04 17.26
CA LYS A 162 5.12 -3.16 18.38
C LYS A 162 4.16 -2.08 17.91
N LEU A 163 3.24 -1.69 18.78
CA LEU A 163 2.24 -0.65 18.51
C LEU A 163 2.55 0.60 19.32
N VAL A 164 2.66 1.74 18.65
CA VAL A 164 2.77 3.06 19.31
C VAL A 164 1.58 3.91 18.88
N THR A 165 0.68 4.16 19.80
CA THR A 165 -0.49 4.99 19.54
C THR A 165 -0.28 6.42 20.03
N PHE A 166 -0.92 7.42 19.39
CA PHE A 166 -0.71 8.82 19.74
C PHE A 166 -1.97 9.69 19.55
N GLY A 167 -1.90 10.93 20.07
CA GLY A 167 -2.94 11.93 19.89
C GLY A 167 -4.24 11.65 20.66
N ALA A 168 -5.32 12.30 20.26
CA ALA A 168 -6.61 12.22 20.93
C ALA A 168 -7.21 10.81 20.92
N ALA A 169 -7.09 10.09 19.79
CA ALA A 169 -7.55 8.71 19.64
C ALA A 169 -6.63 7.68 20.31
N GLY A 170 -5.39 8.05 20.63
CA GLY A 170 -4.33 7.10 20.95
C GLY A 170 -4.63 6.17 22.11
N LYS A 171 -5.24 6.65 23.22
CA LYS A 171 -5.59 5.79 24.35
C LYS A 171 -6.61 4.72 23.95
N ARG A 172 -7.68 5.13 23.28
CA ARG A 172 -8.72 4.22 22.80
C ARG A 172 -8.15 3.24 21.78
N PHE A 173 -7.33 3.69 20.84
CA PHE A 173 -6.69 2.81 19.84
C PHE A 173 -5.82 1.75 20.50
N LYS A 174 -5.07 2.10 21.55
CA LYS A 174 -4.27 1.15 22.32
C LYS A 174 -5.13 0.05 22.94
N GLU A 175 -6.28 0.44 23.51
CA GLU A 175 -7.23 -0.47 24.15
C GLU A 175 -7.93 -1.37 23.12
N ASP A 176 -8.51 -0.78 22.05
CA ASP A 176 -9.29 -1.48 21.02
C ASP A 176 -8.45 -2.44 20.17
N MET A 177 -7.18 -2.13 19.94
CA MET A 177 -6.26 -2.99 19.19
C MET A 177 -5.87 -4.26 19.96
N HIS A 178 -5.95 -4.28 21.28
CA HIS A 178 -5.59 -5.44 22.13
C HIS A 178 -4.19 -6.00 21.81
N HIS A 179 -3.24 -5.15 21.36
CA HIS A 179 -1.89 -5.58 21.03
C HIS A 179 -1.05 -5.74 22.31
N GLN A 180 -0.30 -6.87 22.44
CA GLN A 180 0.43 -7.22 23.66
C GLN A 180 1.55 -6.23 23.99
N ASP A 181 2.25 -5.70 22.95
CA ASP A 181 3.34 -4.74 23.11
C ASP A 181 2.91 -3.38 22.55
N ALA A 182 2.10 -2.64 23.33
CA ALA A 182 1.48 -1.39 22.94
C ALA A 182 1.85 -0.24 23.89
N TYR A 183 2.21 0.88 23.31
CA TYR A 183 2.59 2.14 23.99
C TYR A 183 1.63 3.25 23.59
N TYR A 184 1.43 4.22 24.47
CA TYR A 184 0.68 5.44 24.16
C TYR A 184 1.55 6.66 24.41
N GLU A 185 1.57 7.57 23.46
CA GLU A 185 2.25 8.85 23.53
C GLU A 185 1.27 10.00 23.27
N LYS A 186 1.59 11.18 23.83
CA LYS A 186 0.67 12.32 23.71
C LYS A 186 0.69 12.94 22.33
N THR A 187 1.87 12.98 21.68
CA THR A 187 2.07 13.63 20.37
C THR A 187 2.69 12.67 19.37
N LEU A 188 2.54 12.96 18.07
CA LEU A 188 3.25 12.23 17.02
C LEU A 188 4.76 12.28 17.22
N LYS A 189 5.30 13.42 17.64
CA LYS A 189 6.75 13.58 17.90
C LYS A 189 7.22 12.60 18.98
N ASP A 190 6.48 12.48 20.08
CA ASP A 190 6.82 11.56 21.16
C ASP A 190 6.68 10.10 20.70
N ALA A 191 5.65 9.80 19.89
CA ALA A 191 5.47 8.48 19.30
C ALA A 191 6.63 8.08 18.38
N VAL A 192 7.13 9.00 17.57
CA VAL A 192 8.32 8.76 16.73
C VAL A 192 9.55 8.49 17.59
N ASN A 193 9.78 9.30 18.64
CA ASN A 193 10.90 9.09 19.56
C ASN A 193 10.79 7.72 20.24
N LYS A 194 9.60 7.35 20.71
CA LYS A 194 9.33 6.06 21.33
C LYS A 194 9.59 4.91 20.36
N ALA A 195 9.13 5.03 19.11
CA ALA A 195 9.36 4.01 18.09
C ALA A 195 10.88 3.76 17.85
N PHE A 196 11.67 4.81 17.80
CA PHE A 196 13.14 4.67 17.71
C PHE A 196 13.77 4.08 18.96
N GLU A 197 13.31 4.47 20.18
CA GLU A 197 13.79 3.92 21.46
C GLU A 197 13.62 2.40 21.53
N ILE A 198 12.49 1.89 21.04
CA ILE A 198 12.13 0.47 21.13
C ILE A 198 12.51 -0.34 19.89
N SER A 199 13.05 0.30 18.85
CA SER A 199 13.44 -0.37 17.60
C SER A 199 14.82 -1.02 17.68
N GLU A 200 15.06 -2.00 16.83
CA GLU A 200 16.32 -2.71 16.65
C GLU A 200 16.75 -2.65 15.18
N PRO A 201 18.05 -2.78 14.86
CA PRO A 201 18.51 -2.86 13.49
C PRO A 201 17.76 -3.96 12.71
N GLY A 202 17.28 -3.65 11.52
CA GLY A 202 16.44 -4.50 10.69
C GLY A 202 14.93 -4.20 10.79
N ASP A 203 14.50 -3.46 11.82
CA ASP A 203 13.10 -3.09 11.98
C ASP A 203 12.61 -2.09 10.94
N ILE A 204 11.28 -2.05 10.82
CA ILE A 204 10.56 -1.07 10.02
C ILE A 204 9.68 -0.25 10.97
N ILE A 205 9.82 1.07 10.93
CA ILE A 205 8.86 2.00 11.54
C ILE A 205 7.92 2.48 10.44
N LEU A 206 6.62 2.28 10.64
CA LEU A 206 5.56 2.69 9.73
C LEU A 206 4.63 3.69 10.41
N LEU A 207 4.60 4.93 9.93
CA LEU A 207 3.55 5.87 10.27
C LEU A 207 2.36 5.62 9.36
N SER A 208 1.27 5.05 9.89
CA SER A 208 0.00 4.85 9.19
C SER A 208 -1.15 5.14 10.17
N PRO A 209 -1.59 6.42 10.26
CA PRO A 209 -2.40 6.93 11.37
C PRO A 209 -3.77 6.29 11.53
N SER A 210 -4.36 5.73 10.48
CA SER A 210 -5.75 5.24 10.41
C SER A 210 -6.83 6.32 10.58
N THR A 211 -6.46 7.53 10.98
CA THR A 211 -7.37 8.66 11.18
C THR A 211 -6.72 9.98 10.74
N SER A 212 -7.44 11.10 10.84
CA SER A 212 -6.92 12.42 10.51
C SER A 212 -6.10 13.00 11.66
N SER A 213 -5.27 14.00 11.35
CA SER A 213 -4.33 14.65 12.27
C SER A 213 -4.79 16.03 12.77
N PHE A 214 -6.10 16.34 12.68
CA PHE A 214 -6.63 17.67 13.03
C PHE A 214 -6.58 18.02 14.52
N ASP A 215 -6.22 17.07 15.38
CA ASP A 215 -5.96 17.28 16.81
C ASP A 215 -4.59 17.90 17.09
N GLU A 216 -3.62 17.70 16.19
CA GLU A 216 -2.24 18.18 16.35
C GLU A 216 -1.81 19.18 15.28
N PHE A 217 -2.35 19.07 14.06
CA PHE A 217 -1.95 19.87 12.89
C PHE A 217 -3.13 20.65 12.30
N LYS A 218 -2.88 21.92 11.88
CA LYS A 218 -3.91 22.79 11.30
C LYS A 218 -4.20 22.58 9.81
N GLY A 219 -3.54 21.64 9.18
CA GLY A 219 -3.65 21.30 7.77
C GLY A 219 -2.65 20.23 7.33
N TYR A 220 -2.64 19.98 6.04
CA TYR A 220 -1.67 19.10 5.39
C TYR A 220 -0.38 19.84 5.10
#